data_7bfb90e51b951fcc41d90d31b9d21e5f
#
_entry.id   7bfb90e51b951fcc41d90d31b9d21e5f
#
_cell.length_a   1.000
_cell.length_b   1.000
_cell.length_c   1.000
_cell.angle_alpha   90.00
_cell.angle_beta   90.00
_cell.angle_gamma   90.00
#
_symmetry.space_group_name_H-M   'P 1'
#
loop_
_entity.id
_entity.type
_entity.pdbx_description
1 polymer ?
#
loop_
_entity_poly.entity_id
_entity_poly.type
_entity_poly.pdbx_seq_one_letter_code
_entity_poly.pdbx_strand_id
1 'polypeptide(L)'
;MESNNNEKPYVIGLDMGGTNSIFGIVDQRGTIKAQTAIKTGAYPDINDYVAAAVEALQPALDLVGGIGQIRGMGIGAPNGNFYTGNIEDAANLVWRGIVPIAQLFEDALGVPARVTNDA
;
A
#
# COMPACT_ATOMS: atom_id res chain seq x y z
N MET A 1 29.39 4.76 4.67
CA MET A 1 28.86 4.73 4.24
C MET A 1 27.84 5.04 4.22
N GLU A 2 27.68 5.40 4.09
CA GLU A 2 26.93 5.59 3.91
C GLU A 2 25.90 5.52 3.90
N SER A 3 25.66 5.71 3.75
CA SER A 3 24.85 5.57 3.83
C SER A 3 23.76 5.28 3.49
N ASN A 4 23.59 4.99 3.49
CA ASN A 4 22.51 4.01 3.38
C ASN A 4 21.14 4.60 3.23
N ASN A 5 20.95 5.79 3.64
CA ASN A 5 19.66 6.46 3.47
C ASN A 5 19.31 6.63 2.02
N ASN A 6 20.34 6.67 1.18
CA ASN A 6 20.13 6.82 -0.25
C ASN A 6 19.71 5.53 -0.93
N GLU A 7 19.87 4.42 -0.23
CA GLU A 7 19.55 3.12 -0.81
C GLU A 7 18.05 2.89 -0.95
N LYS A 8 17.24 3.60 -0.15
CA LYS A 8 15.79 3.43 -0.17
C LYS A 8 15.12 4.79 -0.15
N PRO A 9 15.17 5.49 -1.28
CA PRO A 9 14.68 6.88 -1.31
C PRO A 9 13.18 7.02 -1.44
N TYR A 10 12.45 5.91 -1.68
CA TYR A 10 11.04 5.98 -2.02
C TYR A 10 10.16 5.29 -1.01
N VAL A 11 8.90 5.71 -0.95
CA VAL A 11 7.84 5.01 -0.21
C VAL A 11 6.64 4.80 -1.14
N ILE A 12 5.87 3.76 -0.85
CA ILE A 12 4.61 3.51 -1.53
C ILE A 12 3.50 4.10 -0.67
N GLY A 13 2.62 4.88 -1.28
CA GLY A 13 1.40 5.35 -0.63
C GLY A 13 0.21 4.69 -1.27
N LEU A 14 -0.71 4.21 -0.45
CA LEU A 14 -1.98 3.64 -0.92
C LEU A 14 -3.12 4.46 -0.33
N ASP A 15 -3.98 4.97 -1.20
CA ASP A 15 -5.23 5.59 -0.82
C ASP A 15 -6.33 4.63 -1.23
N MET A 16 -6.87 3.92 -0.24
CA MET A 16 -7.88 2.89 -0.48
C MET A 16 -9.28 3.47 -0.32
N GLY A 17 -9.96 3.68 -1.44
CA GLY A 17 -11.37 4.02 -1.43
C GLY A 17 -12.22 2.78 -1.59
N GLY A 18 -13.52 2.91 -1.38
CA GLY A 18 -14.45 1.79 -1.55
C GLY A 18 -14.53 1.31 -2.99
N THR A 19 -14.33 2.21 -3.95
CA THR A 19 -14.42 1.89 -5.37
C THR A 19 -13.05 1.70 -6.00
N ASN A 20 -12.12 2.62 -5.74
CA ASN A 20 -10.79 2.62 -6.35
C ASN A 20 -9.72 2.67 -5.30
N SER A 21 -8.61 1.99 -5.56
CA SER A 21 -7.40 2.07 -4.76
C SER A 21 -6.31 2.70 -5.62
N ILE A 22 -5.71 3.78 -5.14
CA ILE A 22 -4.71 4.53 -5.89
C ILE A 22 -3.38 4.37 -5.16
N PHE A 23 -2.37 3.91 -5.89
CA PHE A 23 -1.02 3.72 -5.37
C PHE A 23 -0.10 4.75 -5.99
N GLY A 24 0.74 5.35 -5.17
CA GLY A 24 1.78 6.26 -5.64
C GLY A 24 3.11 5.88 -5.05
N ILE A 25 4.18 6.05 -5.83
CA ILE A 25 5.55 5.92 -5.32
C ILE A 25 6.11 7.32 -5.25
N VAL A 26 6.48 7.74 -4.04
CA VAL A 26 6.91 9.12 -3.80
C VAL A 26 8.33 9.14 -3.26
N ASP A 27 9.03 10.22 -3.58
CA ASP A 27 10.39 10.43 -3.09
C ASP A 27 10.38 11.20 -1.77
N GLN A 28 11.56 11.53 -1.27
CA GLN A 28 11.72 12.21 0.01
C GLN A 28 11.12 13.60 0.04
N ARG A 29 10.89 14.19 -1.11
CA ARG A 29 10.31 15.53 -1.23
C ARG A 29 8.79 15.49 -1.36
N GLY A 30 8.22 14.28 -1.45
CA GLY A 30 6.79 14.12 -1.66
C GLY A 30 6.40 14.14 -3.13
N THR A 31 7.38 14.11 -4.04
CA THR A 31 7.10 14.08 -5.48
C THR A 31 6.68 12.68 -5.90
N ILE A 32 5.56 12.58 -6.61
CA ILE A 32 5.06 11.31 -7.11
C ILE A 32 5.88 10.93 -8.34
N LYS A 33 6.57 9.79 -8.25
CA LYS A 33 7.43 9.29 -9.32
C LYS A 33 6.71 8.30 -10.23
N ALA A 34 5.73 7.60 -9.70
CA ALA A 34 4.94 6.63 -10.45
C ALA A 34 3.62 6.43 -9.75
N GLN A 35 2.61 6.03 -10.51
CA GLN A 35 1.27 5.89 -9.96
C GLN A 35 0.54 4.77 -10.68
N THR A 36 -0.32 4.05 -9.96
CA THR A 36 -1.18 3.03 -10.54
C THR A 36 -2.45 2.92 -9.73
N ALA A 37 -3.43 2.22 -10.25
CA ALA A 37 -4.72 2.07 -9.56
C ALA A 37 -5.35 0.74 -9.90
N ILE A 38 -6.16 0.23 -8.95
CA ILE A 38 -7.00 -0.94 -9.19
C ILE A 38 -8.39 -0.67 -8.63
N LYS A 39 -9.36 -1.47 -9.03
CA LYS A 39 -10.73 -1.39 -8.51
C LYS A 39 -10.82 -2.16 -7.20
N THR A 40 -11.03 -1.44 -6.10
CA THR A 40 -11.11 -2.05 -4.77
C THR A 40 -12.17 -3.14 -4.70
N GLY A 41 -13.37 -2.84 -5.20
CA GLY A 41 -14.52 -3.73 -5.07
C GLY A 41 -14.51 -4.93 -6.01
N ALA A 42 -13.51 -5.05 -6.89
CA ALA A 42 -13.43 -6.16 -7.82
C ALA A 42 -12.91 -7.45 -7.20
N TYR A 43 -12.43 -7.39 -5.94
CA TYR A 43 -11.75 -8.51 -5.30
C TYR A 43 -12.45 -8.87 -3.98
N PRO A 44 -13.41 -9.80 -4.00
CA PRO A 44 -14.09 -10.22 -2.77
C PRO A 44 -13.16 -10.86 -1.74
N ASP A 45 -12.09 -11.52 -2.20
CA ASP A 45 -11.09 -12.10 -1.31
C ASP A 45 -9.95 -11.12 -1.15
N ILE A 46 -9.62 -10.77 0.10
CA ILE A 46 -8.55 -9.81 0.38
C ILE A 46 -7.21 -10.28 -0.17
N ASN A 47 -6.96 -11.57 -0.20
CA ASN A 47 -5.71 -12.09 -0.74
C ASN A 47 -5.60 -11.83 -2.23
N ASP A 48 -6.72 -11.91 -2.95
CA ASP A 48 -6.74 -11.59 -4.39
C ASP A 48 -6.51 -10.09 -4.60
N TYR A 49 -7.05 -9.26 -3.71
CA TYR A 49 -6.82 -7.81 -3.77
C TYR A 49 -5.33 -7.49 -3.61
N VAL A 50 -4.69 -8.09 -2.61
CA VAL A 50 -3.27 -7.85 -2.35
C VAL A 50 -2.43 -8.33 -3.53
N ALA A 51 -2.75 -9.50 -4.09
CA ALA A 51 -2.04 -10.03 -5.26
C ALA A 51 -2.18 -9.11 -6.47
N ALA A 52 -3.40 -8.60 -6.71
CA ALA A 52 -3.63 -7.68 -7.80
C ALA A 52 -2.89 -6.36 -7.61
N ALA A 53 -2.82 -5.88 -6.36
CA ALA A 53 -2.10 -4.66 -6.03
C ALA A 53 -0.61 -4.81 -6.31
N VAL A 54 -0.02 -5.94 -5.89
CA VAL A 54 1.40 -6.21 -6.12
C VAL A 54 1.69 -6.28 -7.62
N GLU A 55 0.82 -6.95 -8.37
CA GLU A 55 0.98 -7.04 -9.82
C GLU A 55 0.88 -5.66 -10.48
N ALA A 56 -0.10 -4.86 -10.07
CA ALA A 56 -0.28 -3.52 -10.62
C ALA A 56 0.89 -2.59 -10.28
N LEU A 57 1.55 -2.83 -9.15
CA LEU A 57 2.69 -2.02 -8.74
C LEU A 57 3.96 -2.33 -9.51
N GLN A 58 4.08 -3.49 -10.17
CA GLN A 58 5.33 -3.88 -10.80
C GLN A 58 5.87 -2.87 -11.82
N PRO A 59 5.06 -2.38 -12.78
CA PRO A 59 5.59 -1.38 -13.72
C PRO A 59 6.03 -0.10 -13.01
N ALA A 60 5.31 0.32 -11.98
CA ALA A 60 5.67 1.52 -11.23
C ALA A 60 6.97 1.30 -10.46
N LEU A 61 7.14 0.13 -9.86
CA LEU A 61 8.38 -0.21 -9.16
C LEU A 61 9.56 -0.23 -10.12
N ASP A 62 9.36 -0.78 -11.32
CA ASP A 62 10.42 -0.83 -12.33
C ASP A 62 10.91 0.56 -12.71
N LEU A 63 10.02 1.55 -12.72
CA LEU A 63 10.38 2.92 -13.04
C LEU A 63 11.32 3.54 -12.02
N VAL A 64 11.31 3.06 -10.78
CA VAL A 64 12.13 3.64 -9.71
C VAL A 64 13.26 2.71 -9.26
N GLY A 65 13.48 1.61 -9.95
CA GLY A 65 14.60 0.72 -9.67
C GLY A 65 14.24 -0.53 -8.87
N GLY A 66 12.94 -0.79 -8.66
CA GLY A 66 12.48 -2.01 -8.03
C GLY A 66 12.19 -1.87 -6.54
N ILE A 67 11.71 -2.96 -5.95
CA ILE A 67 11.28 -2.98 -4.54
C ILE A 67 12.44 -2.68 -3.58
N GLY A 68 13.67 -2.95 -3.98
CA GLY A 68 14.84 -2.64 -3.16
C GLY A 68 15.02 -1.15 -2.89
N GLN A 69 14.36 -0.29 -3.65
CA GLN A 69 14.41 1.16 -3.47
C GLN A 69 13.31 1.66 -2.55
N ILE A 70 12.45 0.78 -2.06
CA ILE A 70 11.27 1.16 -1.27
C ILE A 70 11.57 0.96 0.21
N ARG A 71 11.42 2.04 0.97
CA ARG A 71 11.67 2.06 2.41
C ARG A 71 10.49 1.49 3.19
N GLY A 72 9.28 1.72 2.71
CA GLY A 72 8.08 1.28 3.39
C GLY A 72 6.82 1.69 2.63
N MET A 73 5.67 1.36 3.22
CA MET A 73 4.38 1.63 2.63
C MET A 73 3.46 2.26 3.66
N GLY A 74 2.79 3.34 3.26
CA GLY A 74 1.73 3.95 4.06
C GLY A 74 0.38 3.69 3.41
N ILE A 75 -0.60 3.28 4.22
CA ILE A 75 -1.92 2.92 3.72
C ILE A 75 -2.96 3.80 4.42
N GLY A 76 -3.70 4.59 3.64
CA GLY A 76 -4.89 5.29 4.12
C GLY A 76 -6.10 4.46 3.74
N ALA A 77 -6.89 4.02 4.71
CA ALA A 77 -8.01 3.14 4.46
C ALA A 77 -9.18 3.45 5.38
N PRO A 78 -10.42 3.19 4.93
CA PRO A 78 -11.57 3.34 5.82
C PRO A 78 -11.41 2.45 7.05
N ASN A 79 -11.62 3.02 8.23
CA ASN A 79 -11.50 2.30 9.51
C ASN A 79 -10.13 1.66 9.72
N GLY A 80 -9.08 2.22 9.12
CA GLY A 80 -7.72 1.76 9.37
C GLY A 80 -7.31 2.10 10.79
N ASN A 81 -6.69 1.14 11.47
CA ASN A 81 -6.22 1.30 12.84
C ASN A 81 -4.70 1.21 12.85
N PHE A 82 -4.07 2.34 13.16
CA PHE A 82 -2.61 2.43 13.15
C PHE A 82 -1.97 1.47 14.15
N TYR A 83 -2.62 1.27 15.29
CA TYR A 83 -2.03 0.46 16.36
C TYR A 83 -2.09 -1.03 16.08
N THR A 84 -3.12 -1.48 15.38
CA THR A 84 -3.27 -2.92 15.07
C THR A 84 -2.77 -3.28 13.68
N GLY A 85 -2.69 -2.30 12.77
CA GLY A 85 -2.38 -2.57 11.36
C GLY A 85 -3.56 -3.10 10.58
N ASN A 86 -4.75 -3.06 11.15
CA ASN A 86 -5.95 -3.66 10.57
C ASN A 86 -6.92 -2.62 10.03
N ILE A 87 -7.76 -3.04 9.08
CA ILE A 87 -9.01 -2.37 8.77
C ILE A 87 -10.07 -3.06 9.62
N GLU A 88 -10.89 -2.30 10.34
CA GLU A 88 -11.80 -2.87 11.34
C GLU A 88 -13.25 -2.51 11.01
N ASP A 89 -14.01 -3.48 10.53
CA ASP A 89 -15.45 -3.37 10.29
C ASP A 89 -15.85 -2.20 9.39
N ALA A 90 -15.14 -2.04 8.26
CA ALA A 90 -15.42 -0.97 7.33
C ALA A 90 -16.66 -1.27 6.50
N ALA A 91 -17.70 -0.45 6.66
CA ALA A 91 -18.99 -0.69 6.02
C ALA A 91 -18.94 -0.50 4.50
N ASN A 92 -18.06 0.35 4.00
CA ASN A 92 -17.98 0.66 2.57
C ASN A 92 -16.97 -0.19 1.81
N LEU A 93 -16.42 -1.23 2.45
CA LEU A 93 -15.54 -2.17 1.79
C LEU A 93 -16.24 -3.52 1.68
N VAL A 94 -15.82 -4.32 0.68
CA VAL A 94 -16.43 -5.64 0.47
C VAL A 94 -15.95 -6.67 1.50
N TRP A 95 -14.83 -6.41 2.17
CA TRP A 95 -14.28 -7.34 3.16
C TRP A 95 -14.89 -7.05 4.51
N ARG A 96 -15.36 -8.10 5.19
CA ARG A 96 -16.05 -7.96 6.48
C ARG A 96 -15.08 -8.22 7.62
N GLY A 97 -15.40 -7.65 8.80
CA GLY A 97 -14.67 -7.90 10.03
C GLY A 97 -13.30 -7.27 10.03
N ILE A 98 -12.33 -8.00 10.54
CA ILE A 98 -10.96 -7.51 10.74
C ILE A 98 -10.10 -7.96 9.58
N VAL A 99 -9.47 -7.00 8.89
CA VAL A 99 -8.60 -7.27 7.75
C VAL A 99 -7.19 -6.81 8.10
N PRO A 100 -6.22 -7.72 8.25
CA PRO A 100 -4.85 -7.34 8.65
C PRO A 100 -4.06 -6.80 7.46
N ILE A 101 -4.49 -5.65 6.95
CA ILE A 101 -4.01 -5.12 5.67
C ILE A 101 -2.52 -4.78 5.70
N ALA A 102 -2.02 -4.21 6.79
CA ALA A 102 -0.60 -3.85 6.88
C ALA A 102 0.26 -5.09 6.83
N GLN A 103 -0.10 -6.14 7.59
CA GLN A 103 0.65 -7.39 7.60
C GLN A 103 0.62 -8.07 6.23
N LEU A 104 -0.53 -8.05 5.57
CA LEU A 104 -0.65 -8.68 4.25
C LEU A 104 0.27 -8.02 3.23
N PHE A 105 0.36 -6.69 3.25
CA PHE A 105 1.29 -5.99 2.34
C PHE A 105 2.74 -6.17 2.75
N GLU A 106 3.04 -6.20 4.06
CA GLU A 106 4.40 -6.49 4.50
C GLU A 106 4.86 -7.86 4.00
N ASP A 107 3.99 -8.86 4.12
CA ASP A 107 4.33 -10.21 3.68
C ASP A 107 4.51 -10.27 2.17
N ALA A 108 3.68 -9.54 1.43
CA ALA A 108 3.70 -9.59 -0.03
C ALA A 108 4.87 -8.82 -0.64
N LEU A 109 5.24 -7.68 -0.04
CA LEU A 109 6.24 -6.78 -0.60
C LEU A 109 7.59 -6.83 0.10
N GLY A 110 7.62 -7.32 1.33
CA GLY A 110 8.86 -7.40 2.10
C GLY A 110 9.32 -6.06 2.66
N VAL A 111 8.43 -5.09 2.77
CA VAL A 111 8.76 -3.78 3.35
C VAL A 111 7.80 -3.47 4.49
N PRO A 112 8.19 -2.65 5.47
CA PRO A 112 7.28 -2.26 6.55
C PRO A 112 6.06 -1.53 6.00
N ALA A 113 4.90 -1.81 6.57
CA ALA A 113 3.66 -1.14 6.17
C ALA A 113 2.90 -0.65 7.41
N ARG A 114 2.27 0.50 7.26
CA ARG A 114 1.44 1.11 8.31
C ARG A 114 0.12 1.53 7.70
N VAL A 115 -0.95 1.43 8.48
CA VAL A 115 -2.27 1.84 8.03
C VAL A 115 -2.82 2.89 8.98
N THR A 116 -3.58 3.84 8.43
CA THR A 116 -4.30 4.83 9.22
C THR A 116 -5.70 4.99 8.65
N ASN A 117 -6.57 5.59 9.44
CA ASN A 117 -7.91 5.94 8.97
C ASN A 117 -7.77 7.13 8.02
N ASP A 118 -8.36 7.00 6.84
CA ASP A 118 -8.27 8.04 5.81
C ASP A 118 -9.32 9.15 5.96
N ALA A 119 -10.16 9.07 6.99
CA ALA A 119 -11.22 10.06 7.22
C ALA A 119 -10.68 11.42 7.69
#